data_0c8bf50e3d596a2e21b46bed6bc3a6d5
#
_entry.id   0c8bf50e3d596a2e21b46bed6bc3a6d5
#
_cell.length_a   1.000
_cell.length_b   1.000
_cell.length_c   1.000
_cell.angle_alpha   90.00
_cell.angle_beta   90.00
_cell.angle_gamma   90.00
#
_symmetry.space_group_name_H-M   'P 1'
#
loop_
_entity.id
_entity.type
_entity.pdbx_description
1 polymer ?
#
loop_
_entity_poly.entity_id
_entity_poly.type
_entity_poly.pdbx_seq_one_letter_code
_entity_poly.pdbx_strand_id
1 'polypeptide(L)'
;PSKDAASAKKSFIITAIVAFCFVLIPIYLGMATRVIATKAGVADALLANRDMTFAYLCTEVLGGGMGLLLMIAGLSATLSSGDSDTMAATTILIKDVIPSIKGKTIPESEIKGFSRKALLVSLTIAFLLTLLANDFIGFLNNVFGALMPALAIATLVGRFSKRVTPAAGISCMIGGTFFGFCYLLI
;
A
#
# COMPACT_ATOMS: atom_id res chain seq x y z
N PRO A 1 20.17 11.20 0.78
CA PRO A 1 19.79 12.37 -0.02
C PRO A 1 20.75 12.52 -1.20
N SER A 2 20.20 12.57 -2.45
CA SER A 2 20.99 12.75 -3.65
C SER A 2 21.63 14.15 -3.64
N LYS A 3 22.94 14.22 -3.95
CA LYS A 3 23.70 15.46 -3.88
C LYS A 3 23.28 16.49 -4.94
N ASP A 4 22.75 16.02 -6.10
CA ASP A 4 22.33 16.87 -7.20
C ASP A 4 21.05 16.35 -7.87
N ALA A 5 20.35 17.23 -8.60
CA ALA A 5 19.14 16.90 -9.37
C ALA A 5 19.40 15.84 -10.46
N ALA A 6 20.60 15.87 -11.07
CA ALA A 6 21.00 14.88 -12.09
C ALA A 6 21.15 13.47 -11.49
N SER A 7 21.76 13.35 -10.32
CA SER A 7 21.90 12.10 -9.58
C SER A 7 20.54 11.56 -9.13
N ALA A 8 19.64 12.45 -8.69
CA ALA A 8 18.28 12.07 -8.35
C ALA A 8 17.54 11.49 -9.57
N LYS A 9 17.58 12.17 -10.72
CA LYS A 9 16.95 11.70 -11.96
C LYS A 9 17.48 10.34 -12.38
N LYS A 10 18.80 10.14 -12.36
CA LYS A 10 19.44 8.86 -12.71
C LYS A 10 18.99 7.74 -11.76
N SER A 11 18.96 8.00 -10.45
CA SER A 11 18.49 7.03 -9.46
C SER A 11 17.03 6.64 -9.70
N PHE A 12 16.14 7.60 -9.97
CA PHE A 12 14.73 7.31 -10.26
C PHE A 12 14.57 6.44 -11.52
N ILE A 13 15.32 6.72 -12.60
CA ILE A 13 15.25 5.93 -13.84
C ILE A 13 15.74 4.50 -13.58
N ILE A 14 16.88 4.34 -12.91
CA ILE A 14 17.42 3.00 -12.58
C ILE A 14 16.43 2.24 -11.70
N THR A 15 15.90 2.89 -10.66
CA THR A 15 14.92 2.26 -9.76
C THR A 15 13.65 1.86 -10.51
N ALA A 16 13.17 2.69 -11.44
CA ALA A 16 11.98 2.36 -12.24
C ALA A 16 12.21 1.12 -13.12
N ILE A 17 13.38 1.00 -13.77
CA ILE A 17 13.73 -0.16 -14.58
C ILE A 17 13.83 -1.42 -13.72
N VAL A 18 14.55 -1.34 -12.60
CA VAL A 18 14.70 -2.46 -11.66
C VAL A 18 13.34 -2.89 -11.11
N ALA A 19 12.51 -1.94 -10.66
CA ALA A 19 11.17 -2.21 -10.17
C ALA A 19 10.29 -2.87 -11.23
N PHE A 20 10.36 -2.41 -12.48
CA PHE A 20 9.62 -3.02 -13.59
C PHE A 20 10.02 -4.48 -13.80
N CYS A 21 11.32 -4.79 -13.81
CA CYS A 21 11.79 -6.17 -13.91
C CYS A 21 11.34 -7.04 -12.73
N PHE A 22 11.37 -6.47 -11.52
CA PHE A 22 10.94 -7.18 -10.31
C PHE A 22 9.46 -7.50 -10.30
N VAL A 23 8.59 -6.60 -10.79
CA VAL A 23 7.14 -6.82 -10.84
C VAL A 23 6.76 -7.98 -11.78
N LEU A 24 7.57 -8.27 -12.78
CA LEU A 24 7.32 -9.40 -13.67
C LEU A 24 7.39 -10.75 -12.97
N ILE A 25 8.22 -10.90 -11.94
CA ILE A 25 8.40 -12.16 -11.21
C ILE A 25 7.09 -12.64 -10.57
N PRO A 26 6.41 -11.86 -9.70
CA PRO A 26 5.15 -12.29 -9.10
C PRO A 26 4.03 -12.47 -10.15
N ILE A 27 4.04 -11.70 -11.24
CA ILE A 27 3.07 -11.89 -12.33
C ILE A 27 3.24 -13.28 -12.96
N TYR A 28 4.46 -13.66 -13.34
CA TYR A 28 4.71 -14.99 -13.90
C TYR A 28 4.41 -16.11 -12.91
N LEU A 29 4.76 -15.94 -11.64
CA LEU A 29 4.43 -16.92 -10.60
C LEU A 29 2.91 -17.07 -10.43
N GLY A 30 2.16 -15.97 -10.42
CA GLY A 30 0.70 -16.00 -10.35
C GLY A 30 0.06 -16.71 -11.57
N MET A 31 0.57 -16.42 -12.78
CA MET A 31 0.11 -17.09 -14.00
C MET A 31 0.40 -18.59 -13.98
N ALA A 32 1.60 -18.99 -13.57
CA ALA A 32 1.98 -20.39 -13.43
C ALA A 32 1.10 -21.10 -12.39
N THR A 33 0.86 -20.46 -11.25
CA THR A 33 -0.04 -20.98 -10.20
C THR A 33 -1.43 -21.22 -10.74
N ARG A 34 -1.99 -20.28 -11.52
CA ARG A 34 -3.31 -20.43 -12.14
C ARG A 34 -3.37 -21.62 -13.09
N VAL A 35 -2.36 -21.80 -13.94
CA VAL A 35 -2.30 -22.94 -14.89
C VAL A 35 -2.26 -24.27 -14.14
N ILE A 36 -1.46 -24.36 -13.08
CA ILE A 36 -1.36 -25.57 -12.26
C ILE A 36 -2.66 -25.83 -11.50
N ALA A 37 -3.25 -24.81 -10.89
CA ALA A 37 -4.53 -24.91 -10.20
C ALA A 37 -5.68 -25.34 -11.13
N THR A 38 -5.68 -24.87 -12.38
CA THR A 38 -6.67 -25.31 -13.40
C THR A 38 -6.50 -26.80 -13.71
N LYS A 39 -5.28 -27.28 -13.88
CA LYS A 39 -5.01 -28.70 -14.09
C LYS A 39 -5.39 -29.57 -12.89
N ALA A 40 -5.24 -29.03 -11.69
CA ALA A 40 -5.62 -29.69 -10.43
C ALA A 40 -7.12 -29.60 -10.11
N GLY A 41 -7.92 -28.85 -10.89
CA GLY A 41 -9.35 -28.67 -10.67
C GLY A 41 -9.72 -27.77 -9.48
N VAL A 42 -8.76 -26.97 -8.95
CA VAL A 42 -8.98 -26.09 -7.79
C VAL A 42 -8.99 -24.59 -8.14
N ALA A 43 -8.94 -24.27 -9.44
CA ALA A 43 -8.87 -22.87 -9.90
C ALA A 43 -10.05 -22.02 -9.44
N ASP A 44 -11.27 -22.57 -9.48
CA ASP A 44 -12.49 -21.85 -9.09
C ASP A 44 -12.52 -21.58 -7.58
N ALA A 45 -12.03 -22.50 -6.76
CA ALA A 45 -11.89 -22.31 -5.32
C ALA A 45 -10.88 -21.19 -4.98
N LEU A 46 -9.75 -21.11 -5.73
CA LEU A 46 -8.78 -20.03 -5.57
C LEU A 46 -9.29 -18.69 -6.11
N LEU A 47 -10.14 -18.69 -7.13
CA LEU A 47 -10.79 -17.46 -7.60
C LEU A 47 -11.83 -16.94 -6.59
N ALA A 48 -12.51 -17.82 -5.89
CA ALA A 48 -13.45 -17.47 -4.83
C ALA A 48 -12.73 -16.93 -3.58
N ASN A 49 -11.51 -17.41 -3.30
CA ASN A 49 -10.69 -16.95 -2.18
C ASN A 49 -9.27 -16.63 -2.67
N ARG A 50 -9.09 -15.42 -3.20
CA ARG A 50 -7.84 -14.96 -3.82
C ARG A 50 -6.69 -14.89 -2.83
N ASP A 51 -6.98 -14.68 -1.55
CA ASP A 51 -5.98 -14.58 -0.48
C ASP A 51 -5.22 -15.91 -0.30
N MET A 52 -5.84 -17.03 -0.65
CA MET A 52 -5.23 -18.35 -0.58
C MET A 52 -4.25 -18.64 -1.74
N THR A 53 -4.22 -17.82 -2.78
CA THR A 53 -3.39 -18.09 -3.98
C THR A 53 -1.89 -18.15 -3.63
N PHE A 54 -1.41 -17.24 -2.79
CA PHE A 54 -0.01 -17.25 -2.37
C PHE A 54 0.34 -18.45 -1.50
N ALA A 55 -0.55 -18.80 -0.57
CA ALA A 55 -0.37 -20.00 0.25
C ALA A 55 -0.34 -21.27 -0.63
N TYR A 56 -1.27 -21.41 -1.58
CA TYR A 56 -1.31 -22.51 -2.53
C TYR A 56 -0.02 -22.61 -3.38
N LEU A 57 0.49 -21.46 -3.87
CA LEU A 57 1.79 -21.42 -4.57
C LEU A 57 2.91 -21.98 -3.72
N CYS A 58 2.96 -21.61 -2.44
CA CYS A 58 4.02 -22.02 -1.54
C CYS A 58 3.91 -23.50 -1.14
N THR A 59 2.69 -24.01 -0.86
CA THR A 59 2.49 -25.36 -0.32
C THR A 59 2.37 -26.42 -1.40
N GLU A 60 1.58 -26.18 -2.44
CA GLU A 60 1.22 -27.18 -3.42
C GLU A 60 2.06 -27.10 -4.70
N VAL A 61 2.40 -25.86 -5.15
CA VAL A 61 3.11 -25.69 -6.42
C VAL A 61 4.62 -25.84 -6.23
N LEU A 62 5.19 -25.13 -5.29
CA LEU A 62 6.62 -25.17 -5.01
C LEU A 62 6.98 -26.27 -4.01
N GLY A 63 6.17 -26.45 -2.98
CA GLY A 63 6.35 -27.45 -1.94
C GLY A 63 7.70 -27.40 -1.22
N GLY A 64 7.88 -28.26 -0.23
CA GLY A 64 9.17 -28.48 0.43
C GLY A 64 9.87 -27.21 0.92
N GLY A 65 11.20 -27.20 0.84
CA GLY A 65 12.02 -26.09 1.32
C GLY A 65 11.88 -24.80 0.51
N MET A 66 11.62 -24.92 -0.79
CA MET A 66 11.45 -23.75 -1.69
C MET A 66 10.17 -23.00 -1.38
N GLY A 67 9.06 -23.70 -1.16
CA GLY A 67 7.79 -23.10 -0.75
C GLY A 67 7.90 -22.43 0.62
N LEU A 68 8.58 -23.05 1.58
CA LEU A 68 8.83 -22.45 2.89
C LEU A 68 9.68 -21.17 2.79
N LEU A 69 10.74 -21.17 2.00
CA LEU A 69 11.56 -19.98 1.77
C LEU A 69 10.75 -18.84 1.16
N LEU A 70 9.91 -19.12 0.17
CA LEU A 70 9.05 -18.11 -0.45
C LEU A 70 8.02 -17.57 0.53
N MET A 71 7.44 -18.43 1.37
CA MET A 71 6.49 -18.02 2.40
C MET A 71 7.13 -17.08 3.42
N ILE A 72 8.32 -17.43 3.92
CA ILE A 72 9.09 -16.58 4.86
C ILE A 72 9.45 -15.25 4.20
N ALA A 73 9.89 -15.27 2.93
CA ALA A 73 10.21 -14.07 2.19
C ALA A 73 8.98 -13.15 2.02
N GLY A 74 7.82 -13.71 1.69
CA GLY A 74 6.57 -12.96 1.58
C GLY A 74 6.15 -12.33 2.91
N LEU A 75 6.19 -13.09 4.00
CA LEU A 75 5.89 -12.57 5.33
C LEU A 75 6.87 -11.47 5.75
N SER A 76 8.16 -11.65 5.48
CA SER A 76 9.19 -10.64 5.78
C SER A 76 8.98 -9.35 4.99
N ALA A 77 8.63 -9.45 3.71
CA ALA A 77 8.32 -8.30 2.87
C ALA A 77 7.09 -7.53 3.39
N THR A 78 6.03 -8.24 3.77
CA THR A 78 4.81 -7.65 4.33
C THR A 78 5.10 -6.93 5.66
N LEU A 79 5.85 -7.55 6.56
CA LEU A 79 6.23 -6.94 7.84
C LEU A 79 7.08 -5.69 7.62
N SER A 80 8.06 -5.73 6.71
CA SER A 80 8.92 -4.58 6.39
C SER A 80 8.13 -3.39 5.83
N SER A 81 7.18 -3.65 4.94
CA SER A 81 6.30 -2.60 4.39
C SER A 81 5.37 -2.03 5.45
N GLY A 82 4.73 -2.89 6.25
CA GLY A 82 3.84 -2.47 7.33
C GLY A 82 4.52 -1.59 8.37
N ASP A 83 5.78 -1.89 8.70
CA ASP A 83 6.58 -1.10 9.63
C ASP A 83 6.85 0.31 9.07
N SER A 84 7.29 0.39 7.81
CA SER A 84 7.56 1.65 7.11
C SER A 84 6.31 2.52 6.97
N ASP A 85 5.18 1.93 6.58
CA ASP A 85 3.91 2.63 6.39
C ASP A 85 3.37 3.16 7.72
N THR A 86 3.48 2.37 8.79
CA THR A 86 3.05 2.77 10.13
C THR A 86 3.92 3.92 10.66
N MET A 87 5.23 3.89 10.42
CA MET A 87 6.13 5.00 10.77
C MET A 87 5.83 6.26 9.97
N ALA A 88 5.53 6.14 8.66
CA ALA A 88 5.13 7.27 7.82
C ALA A 88 3.81 7.88 8.30
N ALA A 89 2.79 7.08 8.55
CA ALA A 89 1.50 7.52 9.09
C ALA A 89 1.65 8.25 10.43
N THR A 90 2.44 7.68 11.34
CA THR A 90 2.74 8.31 12.63
C THR A 90 3.44 9.65 12.48
N THR A 91 4.39 9.75 11.54
CA THR A 91 5.13 11.00 11.27
C THR A 91 4.20 12.09 10.73
N ILE A 92 3.35 11.75 9.77
CA ILE A 92 2.35 12.67 9.21
C ILE A 92 1.39 13.16 10.31
N LEU A 93 0.92 12.24 11.16
CA LEU A 93 0.04 12.57 12.26
C LEU A 93 0.67 13.59 13.22
N ILE A 94 1.93 13.39 13.59
CA ILE A 94 2.66 14.23 14.55
C ILE A 94 3.07 15.57 13.95
N LYS A 95 3.57 15.59 12.71
CA LYS A 95 4.17 16.78 12.11
C LYS A 95 3.16 17.65 11.35
N ASP A 96 2.11 17.04 10.79
CA ASP A 96 1.19 17.74 9.91
C ASP A 96 -0.21 17.86 10.51
N VAL A 97 -0.82 16.73 10.92
CA VAL A 97 -2.23 16.70 11.34
C VAL A 97 -2.43 17.40 12.69
N ILE A 98 -1.66 17.03 13.70
CA ILE A 98 -1.83 17.59 15.05
C ILE A 98 -1.52 19.07 15.12
N PRO A 99 -0.42 19.58 14.54
CA PRO A 99 -0.16 21.01 14.49
C PRO A 99 -1.25 21.79 13.75
N SER A 100 -1.80 21.20 12.66
CA SER A 100 -2.89 21.85 11.91
C SER A 100 -4.19 21.97 12.72
N ILE A 101 -4.49 20.97 13.57
CA ILE A 101 -5.71 20.97 14.40
C ILE A 101 -5.52 21.78 15.69
N LYS A 102 -4.38 21.62 16.36
CA LYS A 102 -4.14 22.24 17.67
C LYS A 102 -3.44 23.59 17.61
N GLY A 103 -2.95 24.01 16.43
CA GLY A 103 -2.17 25.22 16.26
C GLY A 103 -0.83 25.25 16.99
N LYS A 104 -0.38 24.11 17.53
CA LYS A 104 0.86 23.97 18.28
C LYS A 104 1.58 22.69 17.88
N THR A 105 2.91 22.77 17.75
CA THR A 105 3.77 21.62 17.53
C THR A 105 3.96 20.84 18.84
N ILE A 106 4.12 19.52 18.73
CA ILE A 106 4.39 18.66 19.88
C ILE A 106 5.85 18.90 20.31
N PRO A 107 6.11 19.13 21.62
CA PRO A 107 7.47 19.24 22.14
C PRO A 107 8.29 17.99 21.88
N GLU A 108 9.58 18.13 21.59
CA GLU A 108 10.46 16.97 21.29
C GLU A 108 10.47 15.91 22.42
N SER A 109 10.36 16.35 23.66
CA SER A 109 10.28 15.47 24.83
C SER A 109 9.07 14.55 24.84
N GLU A 110 7.96 14.97 24.22
CA GLU A 110 6.70 14.21 24.17
C GLU A 110 6.53 13.41 22.89
N ILE A 111 7.30 13.70 21.83
CA ILE A 111 7.19 13.05 20.52
C ILE A 111 7.26 11.52 20.66
N LYS A 112 8.20 11.01 21.44
CA LYS A 112 8.41 9.55 21.61
C LYS A 112 7.21 8.86 22.26
N GLY A 113 6.64 9.48 23.29
CA GLY A 113 5.43 8.95 23.95
C GLY A 113 4.20 9.00 23.05
N PHE A 114 4.06 10.10 22.33
CA PHE A 114 2.97 10.29 21.39
C PHE A 114 3.06 9.32 20.19
N SER A 115 4.27 9.12 19.63
CA SER A 115 4.50 8.15 18.55
C SER A 115 4.09 6.75 18.93
N ARG A 116 4.43 6.30 20.14
CA ARG A 116 4.03 4.97 20.62
C ARG A 116 2.51 4.82 20.71
N LYS A 117 1.81 5.83 21.21
CA LYS A 117 0.33 5.82 21.30
C LYS A 117 -0.29 5.84 19.92
N ALA A 118 0.19 6.69 19.01
CA ALA A 118 -0.28 6.77 17.64
C ALA A 118 -0.09 5.45 16.89
N LEU A 119 1.05 4.81 17.08
CA LEU A 119 1.39 3.51 16.49
C LEU A 119 0.44 2.41 16.99
N LEU A 120 0.21 2.34 18.31
CA LEU A 120 -0.74 1.37 18.90
C LEU A 120 -2.16 1.58 18.36
N VAL A 121 -2.62 2.82 18.28
CA VAL A 121 -3.96 3.14 17.75
C VAL A 121 -4.05 2.75 16.27
N SER A 122 -3.06 3.08 15.45
CA SER A 122 -3.04 2.71 14.03
C SER A 122 -3.05 1.21 13.82
N LEU A 123 -2.24 0.46 14.56
CA LEU A 123 -2.20 -1.00 14.50
C LEU A 123 -3.52 -1.62 14.97
N THR A 124 -4.12 -1.09 16.02
CA THR A 124 -5.42 -1.58 16.50
C THR A 124 -6.51 -1.36 15.46
N ILE A 125 -6.56 -0.18 14.83
CA ILE A 125 -7.52 0.11 13.76
C ILE A 125 -7.28 -0.82 12.57
N ALA A 126 -6.03 -1.00 12.13
CA ALA A 126 -5.70 -1.90 11.04
C ALA A 126 -6.11 -3.34 11.34
N PHE A 127 -5.87 -3.82 12.55
CA PHE A 127 -6.27 -5.15 12.99
C PHE A 127 -7.79 -5.32 12.98
N LEU A 128 -8.55 -4.35 13.51
CA LEU A 128 -10.01 -4.39 13.49
C LEU A 128 -10.57 -4.37 12.07
N LEU A 129 -10.00 -3.55 11.18
CA LEU A 129 -10.40 -3.51 9.77
C LEU A 129 -10.12 -4.85 9.07
N THR A 130 -9.01 -5.50 9.38
CA THR A 130 -8.68 -6.83 8.84
C THR A 130 -9.69 -7.90 9.28
N LEU A 131 -10.17 -7.84 10.53
CA LEU A 131 -11.19 -8.77 11.01
C LEU A 131 -12.55 -8.58 10.33
N LEU A 132 -12.84 -7.39 9.84
CA LEU A 132 -14.08 -7.06 9.10
C LEU A 132 -14.00 -7.37 7.60
N ALA A 133 -12.80 -7.55 7.07
CA ALA A 133 -12.58 -7.81 5.65
C ALA A 133 -12.71 -9.32 5.35
N ASN A 134 -13.77 -9.70 4.64
CA ASN A 134 -13.97 -11.09 4.19
C ASN A 134 -13.08 -11.47 3.00
N ASP A 135 -12.71 -10.48 2.16
CA ASP A 135 -11.79 -10.59 1.03
C ASP A 135 -10.76 -9.44 1.15
N PHE A 136 -9.59 -9.77 1.62
CA PHE A 136 -8.55 -8.77 1.89
C PHE A 136 -8.02 -8.12 0.60
N ILE A 137 -7.80 -8.92 -0.46
CA ILE A 137 -7.33 -8.40 -1.75
C ILE A 137 -8.39 -7.50 -2.40
N GLY A 138 -9.66 -7.89 -2.35
CA GLY A 138 -10.76 -7.06 -2.82
C GLY A 138 -10.88 -5.76 -2.04
N PHE A 139 -10.76 -5.81 -0.72
CA PHE A 139 -10.75 -4.63 0.14
C PHE A 139 -9.60 -3.66 -0.23
N LEU A 140 -8.37 -4.17 -0.40
CA LEU A 140 -7.22 -3.34 -0.82
C LEU A 140 -7.44 -2.71 -2.18
N ASN A 141 -7.90 -3.48 -3.17
CA ASN A 141 -8.17 -2.97 -4.52
C ASN A 141 -9.22 -1.84 -4.48
N ASN A 142 -10.23 -1.98 -3.66
CA ASN A 142 -11.27 -0.98 -3.48
C ASN A 142 -10.71 0.30 -2.85
N VAL A 143 -9.97 0.17 -1.76
CA VAL A 143 -9.33 1.32 -1.09
C VAL A 143 -8.35 2.04 -2.02
N PHE A 144 -7.48 1.31 -2.70
CA PHE A 144 -6.55 1.91 -3.66
C PHE A 144 -7.27 2.50 -4.87
N GLY A 145 -8.29 1.83 -5.39
CA GLY A 145 -9.12 2.33 -6.50
C GLY A 145 -9.82 3.65 -6.16
N ALA A 146 -10.25 3.83 -4.91
CA ALA A 146 -10.85 5.07 -4.46
C ALA A 146 -9.84 6.20 -4.20
N LEU A 147 -8.69 5.89 -3.59
CA LEU A 147 -7.74 6.92 -3.12
C LEU A 147 -6.70 7.31 -4.17
N MET A 148 -6.16 6.35 -4.94
CA MET A 148 -5.04 6.60 -5.86
C MET A 148 -5.37 7.59 -6.98
N PRO A 149 -6.52 7.55 -7.66
CA PRO A 149 -6.86 8.54 -8.69
C PRO A 149 -6.91 9.97 -8.15
N ALA A 150 -7.48 10.16 -6.96
CA ALA A 150 -7.56 11.47 -6.32
C ALA A 150 -6.17 12.04 -6.00
N LEU A 151 -5.28 11.22 -5.44
CA LEU A 151 -3.89 11.58 -5.16
C LEU A 151 -3.08 11.86 -6.44
N ALA A 152 -3.24 11.02 -7.47
CA ALA A 152 -2.54 11.18 -8.74
C ALA A 152 -2.94 12.49 -9.44
N ILE A 153 -4.24 12.79 -9.51
CA ILE A 153 -4.74 14.04 -10.12
C ILE A 153 -4.26 15.25 -9.31
N ALA A 154 -4.40 15.23 -7.99
CA ALA A 154 -3.98 16.33 -7.13
C ALA A 154 -2.48 16.64 -7.27
N THR A 155 -1.63 15.61 -7.31
CA THR A 155 -0.18 15.75 -7.46
C THR A 155 0.22 16.19 -8.86
N LEU A 156 -0.36 15.60 -9.92
CA LEU A 156 -0.05 15.94 -11.30
C LEU A 156 -0.48 17.37 -11.63
N VAL A 157 -1.74 17.73 -11.33
CA VAL A 157 -2.26 19.07 -11.60
C VAL A 157 -1.52 20.11 -10.76
N GLY A 158 -1.22 19.80 -9.49
CA GLY A 158 -0.42 20.68 -8.61
C GLY A 158 1.00 20.91 -9.13
N ARG A 159 1.60 19.92 -9.81
CA ARG A 159 2.95 20.02 -10.38
C ARG A 159 3.00 20.85 -11.66
N PHE A 160 2.00 20.72 -12.53
CA PHE A 160 2.00 21.36 -13.86
C PHE A 160 1.29 22.72 -13.89
N SER A 161 0.37 23.00 -12.97
CA SER A 161 -0.38 24.24 -12.93
C SER A 161 0.08 25.16 -11.79
N LYS A 162 0.54 26.36 -12.14
CA LYS A 162 0.92 27.41 -11.18
C LYS A 162 -0.31 28.09 -10.51
N ARG A 163 -1.53 27.77 -10.96
CA ARG A 163 -2.78 28.39 -10.48
C ARG A 163 -3.53 27.58 -9.44
N VAL A 164 -2.98 26.42 -9.04
CA VAL A 164 -3.62 25.54 -8.06
C VAL A 164 -3.45 26.13 -6.67
N THR A 165 -4.58 26.33 -6.00
CA THR A 165 -4.62 26.76 -4.60
C THR A 165 -4.63 25.53 -3.67
N PRO A 166 -4.21 25.64 -2.40
CA PRO A 166 -4.31 24.55 -1.42
C PRO A 166 -5.75 24.03 -1.28
N ALA A 167 -6.75 24.92 -1.35
CA ALA A 167 -8.16 24.56 -1.31
C ALA A 167 -8.57 23.66 -2.49
N ALA A 168 -8.06 23.93 -3.70
CA ALA A 168 -8.33 23.09 -4.88
C ALA A 168 -7.73 21.70 -4.72
N GLY A 169 -6.54 21.57 -4.13
CA GLY A 169 -5.93 20.27 -3.81
C GLY A 169 -6.77 19.46 -2.83
N ILE A 170 -7.21 20.07 -1.74
CA ILE A 170 -8.08 19.44 -0.73
C ILE A 170 -9.41 19.01 -1.36
N SER A 171 -10.05 19.91 -2.14
CA SER A 171 -11.31 19.60 -2.82
C SER A 171 -11.17 18.44 -3.82
N CYS A 172 -10.04 18.36 -4.54
CA CYS A 172 -9.74 17.26 -5.46
C CYS A 172 -9.60 15.93 -4.70
N MET A 173 -8.90 15.94 -3.56
CA MET A 173 -8.74 14.75 -2.74
C MET A 173 -10.07 14.27 -2.15
N ILE A 174 -10.86 15.16 -1.55
CA ILE A 174 -12.16 14.83 -0.96
C ILE A 174 -13.13 14.36 -2.05
N GLY A 175 -13.26 15.14 -3.11
CA GLY A 175 -14.16 14.82 -4.23
C GLY A 175 -13.78 13.53 -4.93
N GLY A 176 -12.49 13.34 -5.26
CA GLY A 176 -11.99 12.14 -5.91
C GLY A 176 -12.20 10.89 -5.07
N THR A 177 -11.94 10.97 -3.76
CA THR A 177 -12.19 9.87 -2.82
C THR A 177 -13.69 9.56 -2.72
N PHE A 178 -14.54 10.59 -2.61
CA PHE A 178 -15.98 10.42 -2.56
C PHE A 178 -16.54 9.72 -3.81
N PHE A 179 -16.15 10.19 -5.00
CA PHE A 179 -16.54 9.55 -6.26
C PHE A 179 -15.98 8.13 -6.39
N GLY A 180 -14.76 7.89 -5.95
CA GLY A 180 -14.17 6.54 -5.91
C GLY A 180 -14.99 5.59 -5.04
N PHE A 181 -15.40 6.00 -3.85
CA PHE A 181 -16.28 5.21 -2.99
C PHE A 181 -17.69 5.03 -3.57
N CYS A 182 -18.28 6.06 -4.18
CA CYS A 182 -19.56 5.92 -4.86
C CYS A 182 -19.51 4.91 -6.00
N TYR A 183 -18.43 4.89 -6.77
CA TYR A 183 -18.21 3.90 -7.83
C TYR A 183 -18.13 2.46 -7.32
N LEU A 184 -17.61 2.26 -6.11
CA LEU A 184 -17.50 0.95 -5.47
C LEU A 184 -18.82 0.41 -4.92
N LEU A 185 -19.82 1.29 -4.74
CA LEU A 185 -21.13 0.94 -4.24
C LEU A 185 -22.13 0.58 -5.35
N ILE A 186 -21.77 0.81 -6.61
CA ILE A 186 -22.54 0.48 -7.82
C ILE A 186 -22.04 -0.83 -8.44
#